data_65d2dd9a0ec78c5f25fd7f8cba3c3bad
#
_entry.id   65d2dd9a0ec78c5f25fd7f8cba3c3bad
#
_cell.length_a   1.000
_cell.length_b   1.000
_cell.length_c   1.000
_cell.angle_alpha   90.00
_cell.angle_beta   90.00
_cell.angle_gamma   90.00
#
_symmetry.space_group_name_H-M   'P 1'
#
loop_
_entity.id
_entity.type
_entity.pdbx_description
1 polymer ?
#
loop_
_entity_poly.entity_id
_entity_poly.type
_entity_poly.pdbx_seq_one_letter_code
_entity_poly.pdbx_strand_id
1 'polypeptide(L)'
;MSVFDSNNNYIVYNVGIYLRLSKEDENTGQSESIENQRKIVENFISNYNWNIVEIYIDDGFSGLNFNRPAFKRMLEDIENKKINLVITKDLSRLGRDYIYTGYYLERYFPTKNIRYIAISDGIDTYGDNGNNDISPFKSVINDMYAKDISKKIRAVMDTKRLNGEFIGAFAPYGYLKDPNNRNTFIIDDKASKVVKRIFDMYIEGNSMGRIVKILNDENIPCPSKYKSTHCSYKNAMVKRYKWCQETVKRILSNPTYIGNMTQHRQEKISYKIDKFRKIPCSNWITVEGTLSLIHI
;
A
#
# COMPACT_ATOMS: atom_id res chain seq x y z
N MET A 1 -19.21 12.91 -35.94
CA MET A 1 -19.75 14.02 -35.14
C MET A 1 -18.72 15.12 -35.14
N SER A 2 -19.05 16.26 -35.71
CA SER A 2 -18.21 17.45 -35.70
C SER A 2 -18.27 18.06 -34.28
N VAL A 3 -17.13 18.18 -33.63
CA VAL A 3 -17.03 18.77 -32.30
C VAL A 3 -16.61 20.22 -32.47
N PHE A 4 -17.35 21.12 -31.86
CA PHE A 4 -17.03 22.54 -31.83
C PHE A 4 -16.31 22.89 -30.54
N ASP A 5 -15.32 23.76 -30.63
CA ASP A 5 -14.69 24.43 -29.48
C ASP A 5 -15.74 25.34 -28.79
N SER A 6 -15.49 25.72 -27.51
CA SER A 6 -16.26 26.69 -26.76
C SER A 6 -16.49 28.02 -27.50
N ASN A 7 -15.72 28.28 -28.57
CA ASN A 7 -15.84 29.42 -29.47
C ASN A 7 -16.52 29.07 -30.84
N ASN A 8 -17.17 27.92 -30.95
CA ASN A 8 -17.89 27.47 -32.16
C ASN A 8 -16.99 27.20 -33.40
N ASN A 9 -15.67 26.99 -33.19
CA ASN A 9 -14.75 26.59 -34.25
C ASN A 9 -14.69 25.07 -34.38
N TYR A 10 -14.55 24.57 -35.61
CA TYR A 10 -14.34 23.15 -35.90
C TYR A 10 -12.99 22.70 -35.31
N ILE A 11 -13.01 21.71 -34.44
CA ILE A 11 -11.77 21.10 -33.93
C ILE A 11 -11.33 20.09 -34.99
N VAL A 12 -10.20 20.36 -35.64
CA VAL A 12 -9.51 19.40 -36.49
C VAL A 12 -8.60 18.53 -35.60
N TYR A 13 -8.89 17.23 -35.58
CA TYR A 13 -8.04 16.29 -34.82
C TYR A 13 -6.85 15.84 -35.68
N ASN A 14 -5.67 16.12 -35.16
CA ASN A 14 -4.37 15.60 -35.60
C ASN A 14 -4.02 14.39 -34.77
N VAL A 15 -4.13 13.21 -35.37
CA VAL A 15 -4.07 11.92 -34.66
C VAL A 15 -2.65 11.36 -34.61
N GLY A 16 -2.18 11.02 -33.44
CA GLY A 16 -1.08 10.11 -33.22
C GLY A 16 -1.60 8.71 -32.88
N ILE A 17 -1.29 7.73 -33.69
CA ILE A 17 -1.64 6.32 -33.40
C ILE A 17 -0.48 5.71 -32.62
N TYR A 18 -0.75 5.14 -31.44
CA TYR A 18 0.27 4.45 -30.67
C TYR A 18 0.01 2.94 -30.59
N LEU A 19 0.99 2.16 -31.04
CA LEU A 19 0.94 0.70 -31.13
C LEU A 19 2.09 0.10 -30.30
N ARG A 20 1.81 -0.96 -29.53
CA ARG A 20 2.83 -1.65 -28.73
C ARG A 20 2.60 -3.15 -28.70
N LEU A 21 3.70 -3.91 -28.85
CA LEU A 21 3.73 -5.34 -28.64
C LEU A 21 4.89 -5.67 -27.66
N SER A 22 4.67 -6.55 -26.69
CA SER A 22 5.74 -7.03 -25.81
C SER A 22 6.12 -8.47 -26.19
N LYS A 23 7.37 -8.87 -25.90
CA LYS A 23 7.83 -10.25 -26.09
C LYS A 23 6.98 -11.29 -25.34
N GLU A 24 6.32 -10.89 -24.25
CA GLU A 24 5.42 -11.74 -23.47
C GLU A 24 4.09 -11.96 -24.18
N ASP A 25 3.62 -10.97 -24.96
CA ASP A 25 2.37 -11.07 -25.71
C ASP A 25 2.47 -12.04 -26.91
N GLU A 26 3.67 -12.25 -27.45
CA GLU A 26 3.92 -13.25 -28.52
C GLU A 26 3.71 -14.68 -28.06
N ASN A 27 3.96 -14.99 -26.76
CA ASN A 27 3.90 -16.35 -26.21
C ASN A 27 2.49 -16.77 -25.75
N THR A 28 1.51 -15.90 -25.70
CA THR A 28 0.17 -16.21 -25.14
C THR A 28 -0.86 -16.69 -26.15
N GLY A 29 -0.46 -17.01 -27.40
CA GLY A 29 -1.36 -17.55 -28.44
C GLY A 29 -2.45 -16.59 -28.98
N GLN A 30 -2.53 -15.40 -28.43
CA GLN A 30 -3.34 -14.25 -28.90
C GLN A 30 -2.41 -13.17 -29.41
N SER A 31 -1.58 -13.50 -30.41
CA SER A 31 -0.68 -12.54 -31.03
C SER A 31 -1.51 -11.56 -31.89
N GLU A 32 -2.00 -10.53 -31.26
CA GLU A 32 -2.46 -9.36 -31.97
C GLU A 32 -1.23 -8.62 -32.48
N SER A 33 -0.81 -8.99 -33.70
CA SER A 33 0.30 -8.33 -34.36
C SER A 33 0.10 -6.80 -34.39
N ILE A 34 1.19 -6.06 -34.45
CA ILE A 34 1.16 -4.59 -34.66
C ILE A 34 0.25 -4.23 -35.82
N GLU A 35 0.26 -5.03 -36.91
CA GLU A 35 -0.61 -4.83 -38.07
C GLU A 35 -2.10 -4.95 -37.74
N ASN A 36 -2.48 -5.90 -36.88
CA ASN A 36 -3.87 -6.05 -36.46
C ASN A 36 -4.35 -4.87 -35.61
N GLN A 37 -3.51 -4.42 -34.67
CA GLN A 37 -3.79 -3.21 -33.90
C GLN A 37 -3.97 -2.00 -34.85
N ARG A 38 -3.06 -1.85 -35.81
CA ARG A 38 -3.10 -0.77 -36.78
C ARG A 38 -4.41 -0.79 -37.59
N LYS A 39 -4.82 -1.92 -38.16
CA LYS A 39 -6.08 -2.08 -38.91
C LYS A 39 -7.30 -1.69 -38.08
N ILE A 40 -7.36 -2.10 -36.82
CA ILE A 40 -8.45 -1.76 -35.90
C ILE A 40 -8.55 -0.24 -35.73
N VAL A 41 -7.41 0.42 -35.48
CA VAL A 41 -7.35 1.87 -35.23
C VAL A 41 -7.66 2.64 -36.50
N GLU A 42 -7.11 2.24 -37.65
CA GLU A 42 -7.38 2.88 -38.98
C GLU A 42 -8.86 2.74 -39.38
N ASN A 43 -9.47 1.56 -39.19
CA ASN A 43 -10.88 1.35 -39.40
C ASN A 43 -11.76 2.22 -38.49
N PHE A 44 -11.35 2.43 -37.26
CA PHE A 44 -12.07 3.33 -36.37
C PHE A 44 -11.98 4.77 -36.86
N ILE A 45 -10.78 5.24 -37.22
CA ILE A 45 -10.56 6.61 -37.74
C ILE A 45 -11.27 6.88 -39.03
N SER A 46 -11.42 5.88 -39.92
CA SER A 46 -12.10 6.04 -41.22
C SER A 46 -13.55 6.53 -41.12
N ASN A 47 -14.19 6.36 -39.97
CA ASN A 47 -15.52 6.87 -39.67
C ASN A 47 -15.54 8.38 -39.31
N TYR A 48 -14.37 9.01 -39.23
CA TYR A 48 -14.23 10.40 -38.82
C TYR A 48 -13.34 11.16 -39.81
N ASN A 49 -13.54 12.46 -39.89
CA ASN A 49 -12.70 13.32 -40.74
C ASN A 49 -11.49 13.83 -39.93
N TRP A 50 -10.61 12.90 -39.47
CA TRP A 50 -9.44 13.19 -38.69
C TRP A 50 -8.16 13.01 -39.51
N ASN A 51 -7.13 13.80 -39.20
CA ASN A 51 -5.87 13.75 -39.91
C ASN A 51 -4.87 12.86 -39.15
N ILE A 52 -4.42 11.75 -39.75
CA ILE A 52 -3.38 10.91 -39.19
C ILE A 52 -2.03 11.58 -39.45
N VAL A 53 -1.33 12.01 -38.38
CA VAL A 53 -0.04 12.69 -38.48
C VAL A 53 1.11 11.69 -38.41
N GLU A 54 1.07 10.75 -37.44
CA GLU A 54 2.18 9.81 -37.23
C GLU A 54 1.67 8.52 -36.58
N ILE A 55 2.37 7.42 -36.86
CA ILE A 55 2.15 6.11 -36.23
C ILE A 55 3.40 5.76 -35.41
N TYR A 56 3.23 5.68 -34.10
CA TYR A 56 4.29 5.38 -33.13
C TYR A 56 4.25 3.90 -32.80
N ILE A 57 5.34 3.18 -33.05
CA ILE A 57 5.42 1.73 -32.85
C ILE A 57 6.56 1.41 -31.89
N ASP A 58 6.23 0.77 -30.77
CA ASP A 58 7.17 0.17 -29.82
C ASP A 58 6.99 -1.36 -29.82
N ASP A 59 7.73 -2.05 -30.70
CA ASP A 59 7.75 -3.50 -30.79
C ASP A 59 8.81 -4.11 -29.86
N GLY A 60 8.45 -5.16 -29.12
CA GLY A 60 9.33 -5.82 -28.14
C GLY A 60 9.45 -5.09 -26.80
N PHE A 61 8.73 -4.01 -26.56
CA PHE A 61 8.80 -3.21 -25.32
C PHE A 61 7.70 -3.58 -24.33
N SER A 62 8.09 -3.76 -23.05
CA SER A 62 7.14 -4.00 -21.96
C SER A 62 6.23 -2.79 -21.69
N GLY A 63 4.97 -3.07 -21.30
CA GLY A 63 4.04 -2.04 -20.84
C GLY A 63 4.29 -1.54 -19.42
N LEU A 64 5.27 -2.12 -18.68
CA LEU A 64 5.54 -1.78 -17.28
C LEU A 64 6.38 -0.50 -17.10
N ASN A 65 7.04 -0.02 -18.15
CA ASN A 65 7.77 1.24 -18.09
C ASN A 65 7.43 2.12 -19.30
N PHE A 66 7.69 3.42 -19.20
CA PHE A 66 7.45 4.41 -20.24
C PHE A 66 8.74 4.92 -20.93
N ASN A 67 9.89 4.26 -20.66
CA ASN A 67 11.13 4.57 -21.34
C ASN A 67 11.21 3.85 -22.71
N ARG A 68 10.29 4.19 -23.60
CA ARG A 68 10.10 3.58 -24.93
C ARG A 68 10.37 4.62 -26.02
N PRO A 69 11.15 4.29 -27.07
CA PRO A 69 11.55 5.27 -28.09
C PRO A 69 10.39 5.94 -28.82
N ALA A 70 9.41 5.15 -29.31
CA ALA A 70 8.27 5.70 -30.03
C ALA A 70 7.32 6.47 -29.10
N PHE A 71 7.15 6.02 -27.86
CA PHE A 71 6.37 6.75 -26.85
C PHE A 71 6.99 8.14 -26.57
N LYS A 72 8.32 8.22 -26.44
CA LYS A 72 9.00 9.51 -26.25
C LYS A 72 8.81 10.44 -27.43
N ARG A 73 8.96 9.95 -28.67
CA ARG A 73 8.69 10.75 -29.88
C ARG A 73 7.25 11.27 -29.91
N MET A 74 6.30 10.43 -29.48
CA MET A 74 4.90 10.85 -29.36
C MET A 74 4.75 12.02 -28.36
N LEU A 75 5.41 11.94 -27.20
CA LEU A 75 5.39 13.03 -26.23
C LEU A 75 6.04 14.32 -26.77
N GLU A 76 7.14 14.20 -27.51
CA GLU A 76 7.80 15.34 -28.18
C GLU A 76 6.84 16.00 -29.21
N ASP A 77 6.11 15.21 -29.99
CA ASP A 77 5.14 15.74 -30.95
C ASP A 77 3.89 16.34 -30.28
N ILE A 78 3.53 15.86 -29.09
CA ILE A 78 2.54 16.51 -28.21
C ILE A 78 3.04 17.88 -27.77
N GLU A 79 4.29 17.96 -27.25
CA GLU A 79 4.89 19.22 -26.79
C GLU A 79 4.99 20.23 -27.94
N ASN A 80 5.32 19.77 -29.13
CA ASN A 80 5.39 20.58 -30.33
C ASN A 80 4.01 20.91 -30.96
N LYS A 81 2.89 20.47 -30.31
CA LYS A 81 1.51 20.68 -30.77
C LYS A 81 1.23 20.13 -32.17
N LYS A 82 1.98 19.12 -32.62
CA LYS A 82 1.73 18.44 -33.89
C LYS A 82 0.50 17.53 -33.84
N ILE A 83 0.29 16.89 -32.69
CA ILE A 83 -0.87 16.01 -32.46
C ILE A 83 -1.66 16.53 -31.26
N ASN A 84 -3.00 16.37 -31.33
CA ASN A 84 -3.94 16.75 -30.27
C ASN A 84 -4.90 15.60 -29.90
N LEU A 85 -4.72 14.43 -30.53
CA LEU A 85 -5.46 13.21 -30.26
C LEU A 85 -4.52 12.02 -30.30
N VAL A 86 -4.53 11.19 -29.24
CA VAL A 86 -3.81 9.93 -29.19
C VAL A 86 -4.80 8.78 -29.19
N ILE A 87 -4.60 7.80 -30.07
CA ILE A 87 -5.48 6.61 -30.15
C ILE A 87 -4.64 5.35 -29.97
N THR A 88 -5.15 4.45 -29.15
CA THR A 88 -4.64 3.08 -28.98
C THR A 88 -5.77 2.07 -29.21
N LYS A 89 -5.44 0.82 -29.51
CA LYS A 89 -6.45 -0.25 -29.53
C LYS A 89 -7.12 -0.42 -28.17
N ASP A 90 -6.32 -0.58 -27.14
CA ASP A 90 -6.74 -0.74 -25.75
C ASP A 90 -5.76 0.00 -24.81
N LEU A 91 -6.15 0.20 -23.56
CA LEU A 91 -5.35 0.93 -22.58
C LEU A 91 -4.03 0.23 -22.26
N SER A 92 -3.99 -1.10 -22.37
CA SER A 92 -2.77 -1.87 -22.08
C SER A 92 -1.65 -1.53 -23.07
N ARG A 93 -1.98 -1.02 -24.25
CA ARG A 93 -1.00 -0.54 -25.25
C ARG A 93 -0.35 0.75 -24.77
N LEU A 94 -1.09 1.68 -24.18
CA LEU A 94 -0.51 2.87 -23.55
C LEU A 94 0.43 2.47 -22.41
N GLY A 95 -0.03 1.65 -21.47
CA GLY A 95 0.78 1.14 -20.38
C GLY A 95 0.05 0.12 -19.52
N ARG A 96 0.85 -0.77 -18.88
CA ARG A 96 0.37 -1.74 -17.87
C ARG A 96 0.68 -1.28 -16.44
N ASP A 97 1.54 -0.28 -16.29
CA ASP A 97 1.77 0.38 -15.01
C ASP A 97 0.66 1.41 -14.77
N TYR A 98 -0.18 1.13 -13.79
CA TYR A 98 -1.36 1.94 -13.49
C TYR A 98 -1.02 3.33 -12.94
N ILE A 99 0.16 3.50 -12.33
CA ILE A 99 0.60 4.79 -11.76
C ILE A 99 0.92 5.75 -12.91
N TYR A 100 1.78 5.32 -13.81
CA TYR A 100 2.19 6.14 -14.95
C TYR A 100 1.05 6.30 -15.96
N THR A 101 0.28 5.23 -16.22
CA THR A 101 -0.89 5.31 -17.11
C THR A 101 -1.91 6.31 -16.57
N GLY A 102 -2.21 6.26 -15.27
CA GLY A 102 -3.06 7.23 -14.59
C GLY A 102 -2.51 8.65 -14.66
N TYR A 103 -1.21 8.84 -14.45
CA TYR A 103 -0.57 10.15 -14.60
C TYR A 103 -0.79 10.75 -16.00
N TYR A 104 -0.58 9.95 -17.07
CA TYR A 104 -0.77 10.43 -18.43
C TYR A 104 -2.24 10.77 -18.70
N LEU A 105 -3.18 9.93 -18.30
CA LEU A 105 -4.61 10.14 -18.54
C LEU A 105 -5.22 11.28 -17.72
N GLU A 106 -4.82 11.40 -16.45
CA GLU A 106 -5.47 12.33 -15.54
C GLU A 106 -4.77 13.70 -15.45
N ARG A 107 -3.48 13.74 -15.76
CA ARG A 107 -2.68 14.98 -15.62
C ARG A 107 -2.05 15.41 -16.94
N TYR A 108 -1.21 14.57 -17.54
CA TYR A 108 -0.40 15.00 -18.67
C TYR A 108 -1.26 15.34 -19.89
N PHE A 109 -2.09 14.42 -20.38
CA PHE A 109 -2.93 14.67 -21.56
C PHE A 109 -3.92 15.83 -21.35
N PRO A 110 -4.66 15.91 -20.23
CA PRO A 110 -5.53 17.07 -20.00
C PRO A 110 -4.78 18.40 -19.93
N THR A 111 -3.59 18.43 -19.27
CA THR A 111 -2.79 19.68 -19.19
C THR A 111 -2.32 20.15 -20.56
N LYS A 112 -2.11 19.22 -21.51
CA LYS A 112 -1.70 19.53 -22.89
C LYS A 112 -2.89 19.64 -23.87
N ASN A 113 -4.12 19.56 -23.38
CA ASN A 113 -5.35 19.52 -24.18
C ASN A 113 -5.35 18.36 -25.21
N ILE A 114 -4.81 17.21 -24.84
CA ILE A 114 -4.79 16.00 -25.66
C ILE A 114 -6.02 15.14 -25.33
N ARG A 115 -6.82 14.83 -26.36
CA ARG A 115 -7.83 13.79 -26.29
C ARG A 115 -7.15 12.42 -26.36
N TYR A 116 -7.60 11.46 -25.55
CA TYR A 116 -7.13 10.09 -25.62
C TYR A 116 -8.30 9.12 -25.85
N ILE A 117 -8.11 8.15 -26.75
CA ILE A 117 -9.11 7.12 -27.05
C ILE A 117 -8.45 5.75 -26.97
N ALA A 118 -9.06 4.82 -26.17
CA ALA A 118 -8.77 3.38 -26.19
C ALA A 118 -10.02 2.66 -26.71
N ILE A 119 -9.95 2.16 -27.95
CA ILE A 119 -11.13 1.70 -28.71
C ILE A 119 -11.82 0.53 -28.03
N SER A 120 -11.06 -0.56 -27.72
CA SER A 120 -11.62 -1.79 -27.16
C SER A 120 -12.14 -1.63 -25.73
N ASP A 121 -11.60 -0.65 -24.99
CA ASP A 121 -12.01 -0.37 -23.61
C ASP A 121 -13.14 0.67 -23.53
N GLY A 122 -13.54 1.26 -24.68
CA GLY A 122 -14.56 2.30 -24.73
C GLY A 122 -14.17 3.59 -23.99
N ILE A 123 -12.85 3.85 -23.84
CA ILE A 123 -12.35 5.04 -23.15
C ILE A 123 -12.20 6.18 -24.16
N ASP A 124 -12.77 7.33 -23.83
CA ASP A 124 -12.60 8.59 -24.55
C ASP A 124 -12.54 9.73 -23.55
N THR A 125 -11.44 10.47 -23.52
CA THR A 125 -11.25 11.56 -22.54
C THR A 125 -11.96 12.86 -22.93
N TYR A 126 -12.63 12.89 -24.09
CA TYR A 126 -13.36 14.06 -24.54
C TYR A 126 -14.87 13.87 -24.38
N GLY A 127 -15.47 14.70 -23.53
CA GLY A 127 -16.91 14.85 -23.45
C GLY A 127 -17.48 14.77 -22.04
N ASP A 128 -18.12 15.84 -21.64
CA ASP A 128 -18.94 16.00 -20.43
C ASP A 128 -20.30 15.25 -20.53
N ASN A 129 -20.48 14.46 -21.57
CA ASN A 129 -21.70 13.67 -21.78
C ASN A 129 -21.57 12.36 -20.99
N GLY A 130 -22.20 12.28 -19.85
CA GLY A 130 -22.30 11.24 -18.80
C GLY A 130 -22.11 9.75 -19.16
N ASN A 131 -21.75 9.40 -20.39
CA ASN A 131 -21.43 8.04 -20.85
C ASN A 131 -19.92 7.75 -20.94
N ASN A 132 -19.04 8.77 -20.81
CA ASN A 132 -17.59 8.61 -20.88
C ASN A 132 -16.94 8.83 -19.52
N ASP A 133 -17.57 8.35 -18.47
CA ASP A 133 -17.08 8.49 -17.10
C ASP A 133 -15.83 7.61 -16.89
N ILE A 134 -14.65 8.25 -16.88
CA ILE A 134 -13.39 7.62 -16.48
C ILE A 134 -13.39 7.26 -14.98
N SER A 135 -14.40 7.69 -14.23
CA SER A 135 -14.57 7.48 -12.80
C SER A 135 -14.44 6.01 -12.36
N PRO A 136 -15.05 5.01 -13.04
CA PRO A 136 -14.84 3.60 -12.70
C PRO A 136 -13.38 3.18 -12.85
N PHE A 137 -12.70 3.72 -13.87
CA PHE A 137 -11.28 3.43 -14.13
C PHE A 137 -10.37 4.06 -13.08
N LYS A 138 -10.63 5.32 -12.70
CA LYS A 138 -9.96 6.00 -11.58
C LYS A 138 -10.09 5.20 -10.29
N SER A 139 -11.29 4.69 -10.01
CA SER A 139 -11.54 3.87 -8.83
C SER A 139 -10.71 2.58 -8.83
N VAL A 140 -10.63 1.89 -9.98
CA VAL A 140 -9.82 0.67 -10.13
C VAL A 140 -8.32 0.96 -9.97
N ILE A 141 -7.83 2.02 -10.61
CA ILE A 141 -6.43 2.45 -10.51
C ILE A 141 -6.07 2.78 -9.06
N ASN A 142 -6.88 3.59 -8.39
CA ASN A 142 -6.67 3.95 -6.98
C ASN A 142 -6.68 2.73 -6.06
N ASP A 143 -7.54 1.76 -6.34
CA ASP A 143 -7.62 0.52 -5.59
C ASP A 143 -6.38 -0.37 -5.80
N MET A 144 -5.89 -0.48 -7.03
CA MET A 144 -4.66 -1.20 -7.35
C MET A 144 -3.44 -0.54 -6.68
N TYR A 145 -3.37 0.80 -6.68
CA TYR A 145 -2.32 1.56 -5.99
C TYR A 145 -2.32 1.31 -4.48
N ALA A 146 -3.48 1.40 -3.83
CA ALA A 146 -3.63 1.11 -2.42
C ALA A 146 -3.23 -0.33 -2.07
N LYS A 147 -3.56 -1.30 -2.93
CA LYS A 147 -3.16 -2.71 -2.79
C LYS A 147 -1.65 -2.90 -2.90
N ASP A 148 -1.00 -2.23 -3.85
CA ASP A 148 0.45 -2.32 -4.05
C ASP A 148 1.21 -1.71 -2.88
N ILE A 149 0.82 -0.51 -2.43
CA ILE A 149 1.38 0.13 -1.22
C ILE A 149 1.23 -0.81 -0.02
N SER A 150 0.04 -1.40 0.17
CA SER A 150 -0.21 -2.32 1.28
C SER A 150 0.73 -3.54 1.23
N LYS A 151 1.00 -4.11 0.04
CA LYS A 151 1.96 -5.20 -0.13
C LYS A 151 3.38 -4.78 0.24
N LYS A 152 3.84 -3.62 -0.25
CA LYS A 152 5.18 -3.08 0.04
C LYS A 152 5.37 -2.83 1.55
N ILE A 153 4.38 -2.22 2.20
CA ILE A 153 4.43 -1.98 3.65
C ILE A 153 4.50 -3.31 4.42
N ARG A 154 3.70 -4.32 4.04
CA ARG A 154 3.74 -5.64 4.69
C ARG A 154 5.12 -6.29 4.54
N ALA A 155 5.70 -6.28 3.34
CA ALA A 155 7.02 -6.84 3.10
C ALA A 155 8.10 -6.17 3.99
N VAL A 156 8.10 -4.85 4.10
CA VAL A 156 9.00 -4.12 5.00
C VAL A 156 8.76 -4.49 6.47
N MET A 157 7.49 -4.58 6.89
CA MET A 157 7.15 -4.98 8.27
C MET A 157 7.60 -6.41 8.58
N ASP A 158 7.46 -7.34 7.62
CA ASP A 158 7.87 -8.73 7.81
C ASP A 158 9.40 -8.85 7.87
N THR A 159 10.13 -8.11 7.02
CA THR A 159 11.60 -8.01 7.11
C THR A 159 12.04 -7.51 8.49
N LYS A 160 11.42 -6.45 9.00
CA LYS A 160 11.73 -5.93 10.35
C LYS A 160 11.46 -6.95 11.44
N ARG A 161 10.34 -7.69 11.37
CA ARG A 161 10.02 -8.75 12.33
C ARG A 161 11.07 -9.86 12.33
N LEU A 162 11.50 -10.30 11.14
CA LEU A 162 12.53 -11.34 10.98
C LEU A 162 13.89 -10.89 11.51
N ASN A 163 14.18 -9.60 11.44
CA ASN A 163 15.39 -9.02 12.02
C ASN A 163 15.29 -8.80 13.55
N GLY A 164 14.17 -9.20 14.19
CA GLY A 164 13.97 -8.97 15.63
C GLY A 164 13.64 -7.53 15.99
N GLU A 165 13.38 -6.67 15.02
CA GLU A 165 12.97 -5.29 15.25
C GLU A 165 11.51 -5.21 15.72
N PHE A 166 11.26 -4.43 16.77
CA PHE A 166 9.89 -4.22 17.25
C PHE A 166 9.14 -3.19 16.41
N ILE A 167 8.01 -3.59 15.89
CA ILE A 167 7.16 -2.71 15.05
C ILE A 167 5.90 -2.20 15.76
N GLY A 168 5.62 -2.66 16.97
CA GLY A 168 4.44 -2.25 17.72
C GLY A 168 4.53 -0.80 18.23
N ALA A 169 3.37 -0.22 18.57
CA ALA A 169 3.31 1.16 19.05
C ALA A 169 3.93 1.34 20.44
N PHE A 170 3.81 0.34 21.32
CA PHE A 170 4.20 0.44 22.73
C PHE A 170 5.00 -0.77 23.18
N ALA A 171 6.07 -0.52 23.93
CA ALA A 171 6.83 -1.56 24.58
C ALA A 171 5.99 -2.33 25.62
N PRO A 172 6.31 -3.61 25.89
CA PRO A 172 5.76 -4.35 27.02
C PRO A 172 6.09 -3.67 28.35
N TYR A 173 5.29 -3.94 29.40
CA TYR A 173 5.54 -3.41 30.73
C TYR A 173 6.90 -3.91 31.25
N GLY A 174 7.71 -3.03 31.84
CA GLY A 174 9.10 -3.33 32.21
C GLY A 174 10.14 -2.91 31.17
N TYR A 175 9.70 -2.52 29.98
CA TYR A 175 10.55 -2.00 28.92
C TYR A 175 10.06 -0.63 28.43
N LEU A 176 11.00 0.15 27.90
CA LEU A 176 10.77 1.38 27.16
C LEU A 176 11.30 1.20 25.73
N LYS A 177 10.78 1.98 24.79
CA LYS A 177 11.41 2.11 23.48
C LYS A 177 12.68 2.92 23.59
N ASP A 178 13.74 2.47 22.93
CA ASP A 178 15.00 3.22 22.85
C ASP A 178 14.74 4.56 22.12
N PRO A 179 15.12 5.70 22.71
CA PRO A 179 15.00 7.01 22.06
C PRO A 179 15.78 7.10 20.74
N ASN A 180 16.92 6.40 20.62
CA ASN A 180 17.78 6.39 19.45
C ASN A 180 17.29 5.42 18.36
N ASN A 181 16.71 4.29 18.79
CA ASN A 181 16.15 3.29 17.88
C ASN A 181 14.80 2.79 18.38
N ARG A 182 13.72 3.36 17.86
CA ARG A 182 12.34 3.02 18.27
C ARG A 182 11.93 1.57 18.00
N ASN A 183 12.74 0.80 17.28
CA ASN A 183 12.50 -0.61 16.98
C ASN A 183 13.16 -1.55 18.01
N THR A 184 13.89 -1.01 19.00
CA THR A 184 14.54 -1.75 20.10
C THR A 184 13.98 -1.33 21.45
N PHE A 185 14.27 -2.14 22.47
CA PHE A 185 13.85 -1.88 23.84
C PHE A 185 15.05 -1.64 24.76
N ILE A 186 14.84 -0.76 25.72
CA ILE A 186 15.67 -0.58 26.90
C ILE A 186 14.86 -0.97 28.15
N ILE A 187 15.53 -1.39 29.19
CA ILE A 187 14.89 -1.76 30.46
C ILE A 187 14.38 -0.49 31.16
N ASP A 188 13.16 -0.56 31.68
CA ASP A 188 12.58 0.47 32.56
C ASP A 188 12.89 0.08 34.01
N ASP A 189 13.81 0.78 34.69
CA ASP A 189 14.27 0.46 36.03
C ASP A 189 13.15 0.36 37.07
N LYS A 190 12.08 1.11 36.94
CA LYS A 190 10.94 1.10 37.86
C LYS A 190 10.00 -0.05 37.59
N ALA A 191 9.59 -0.19 36.34
CA ALA A 191 8.61 -1.19 35.96
C ALA A 191 9.21 -2.59 35.90
N SER A 192 10.52 -2.74 35.59
CA SER A 192 11.22 -4.04 35.57
C SER A 192 11.29 -4.69 36.96
N LYS A 193 11.48 -3.90 38.03
CA LYS A 193 11.44 -4.40 39.40
C LYS A 193 10.09 -5.01 39.77
N VAL A 194 9.00 -4.43 39.29
CA VAL A 194 7.66 -4.98 39.49
C VAL A 194 7.48 -6.28 38.73
N VAL A 195 7.99 -6.34 37.50
CA VAL A 195 7.94 -7.56 36.68
C VAL A 195 8.72 -8.68 37.37
N LYS A 196 9.96 -8.42 37.78
CA LYS A 196 10.78 -9.39 38.52
C LYS A 196 10.06 -9.90 39.76
N ARG A 197 9.54 -9.00 40.58
CA ARG A 197 8.76 -9.36 41.78
C ARG A 197 7.55 -10.24 41.49
N ILE A 198 6.85 -10.04 40.35
CA ILE A 198 5.75 -10.90 39.93
C ILE A 198 6.24 -12.32 39.65
N PHE A 199 7.39 -12.47 38.98
CA PHE A 199 8.01 -13.77 38.75
C PHE A 199 8.45 -14.42 40.05
N ASP A 200 9.14 -13.70 40.93
CA ASP A 200 9.60 -14.20 42.23
C ASP A 200 8.43 -14.73 43.08
N MET A 201 7.38 -13.92 43.24
CA MET A 201 6.17 -14.35 43.97
C MET A 201 5.51 -15.59 43.33
N TYR A 202 5.51 -15.72 42.01
CA TYR A 202 4.95 -16.88 41.33
C TYR A 202 5.81 -18.14 41.57
N ILE A 203 7.12 -18.02 41.55
CA ILE A 203 8.08 -19.11 41.86
C ILE A 203 7.97 -19.55 43.32
N GLU A 204 7.71 -18.63 44.26
CA GLU A 204 7.43 -18.90 45.66
C GLU A 204 6.07 -19.63 45.88
N GLY A 205 5.32 -19.93 44.82
CA GLY A 205 4.06 -20.67 44.87
C GLY A 205 2.80 -19.82 45.11
N ASN A 206 2.92 -18.49 45.05
CA ASN A 206 1.72 -17.65 45.16
C ASN A 206 0.82 -17.78 43.92
N SER A 207 -0.48 -17.95 44.14
CA SER A 207 -1.45 -17.94 43.05
C SER A 207 -1.53 -16.57 42.37
N MET A 208 -1.87 -16.51 41.09
CA MET A 208 -2.07 -15.24 40.35
C MET A 208 -3.05 -14.31 41.08
N GLY A 209 -4.11 -14.86 41.71
CA GLY A 209 -5.10 -14.08 42.47
C GLY A 209 -4.46 -13.41 43.70
N ARG A 210 -3.56 -14.13 44.44
CA ARG A 210 -2.83 -13.58 45.59
C ARG A 210 -1.84 -12.49 45.18
N ILE A 211 -1.13 -12.70 44.05
CA ILE A 211 -0.21 -11.69 43.48
C ILE A 211 -0.99 -10.41 43.14
N VAL A 212 -2.14 -10.54 42.48
CA VAL A 212 -3.01 -9.41 42.14
C VAL A 212 -3.45 -8.65 43.40
N LYS A 213 -3.85 -9.37 44.45
CA LYS A 213 -4.27 -8.75 45.71
C LYS A 213 -3.13 -7.94 46.32
N ILE A 214 -1.96 -8.52 46.46
CA ILE A 214 -0.74 -7.85 47.00
C ILE A 214 -0.42 -6.57 46.21
N LEU A 215 -0.35 -6.66 44.88
CA LEU A 215 -0.05 -5.51 44.02
C LEU A 215 -1.07 -4.38 44.12
N ASN A 216 -2.36 -4.71 44.30
CA ASN A 216 -3.42 -3.73 44.49
C ASN A 216 -3.44 -3.13 45.89
N ASP A 217 -3.22 -3.92 46.92
CA ASP A 217 -3.16 -3.45 48.32
C ASP A 217 -1.99 -2.48 48.54
N GLU A 218 -0.86 -2.74 47.90
CA GLU A 218 0.32 -1.85 47.89
C GLU A 218 0.19 -0.66 46.93
N ASN A 219 -0.95 -0.50 46.24
CA ASN A 219 -1.21 0.58 45.25
C ASN A 219 -0.17 0.67 44.11
N ILE A 220 0.48 -0.44 43.76
CA ILE A 220 1.41 -0.48 42.62
C ILE A 220 0.67 -0.21 41.34
N PRO A 221 1.08 0.77 40.50
CA PRO A 221 0.37 1.11 39.30
C PRO A 221 0.40 -0.04 38.27
N CYS A 222 -0.78 -0.47 37.82
CA CYS A 222 -0.87 -1.47 36.77
C CYS A 222 -0.35 -0.93 35.43
N PRO A 223 0.00 -1.78 34.45
CA PRO A 223 0.56 -1.35 33.16
C PRO A 223 -0.19 -0.23 32.47
N SER A 224 -1.53 -0.25 32.50
CA SER A 224 -2.36 0.79 31.87
C SER A 224 -2.24 2.14 32.61
N LYS A 225 -2.20 2.13 33.95
CA LYS A 225 -2.01 3.34 34.76
C LYS A 225 -0.60 3.89 34.58
N TYR A 226 0.39 3.01 34.65
CA TYR A 226 1.80 3.38 34.48
C TYR A 226 2.04 4.05 33.12
N LYS A 227 1.48 3.48 32.06
CA LYS A 227 1.54 4.04 30.72
C LYS A 227 0.86 5.40 30.59
N SER A 228 -0.32 5.59 31.22
CA SER A 228 -1.04 6.87 31.18
C SER A 228 -0.30 8.00 31.88
N THR A 229 0.59 7.71 32.83
CA THR A 229 1.41 8.69 33.54
C THR A 229 2.73 9.02 32.84
N HIS A 230 3.24 8.11 32.00
CA HIS A 230 4.53 8.26 31.32
C HIS A 230 4.42 8.51 29.81
N CYS A 231 3.24 8.36 29.25
CA CYS A 231 2.98 8.66 27.84
C CYS A 231 1.80 9.60 27.71
N SER A 232 1.83 10.47 26.68
CA SER A 232 0.74 11.42 26.35
C SER A 232 -0.59 10.74 25.97
N TYR A 233 -0.63 9.42 25.99
CA TYR A 233 -1.79 8.63 25.62
C TYR A 233 -2.73 8.41 26.80
N LYS A 234 -3.81 9.17 26.85
CA LYS A 234 -4.92 8.96 27.80
C LYS A 234 -5.94 8.01 27.16
N ASN A 235 -6.05 6.79 27.66
CA ASN A 235 -7.13 5.90 27.24
C ASN A 235 -8.39 6.22 28.01
N ALA A 236 -9.31 6.99 27.42
CA ALA A 236 -10.57 7.41 28.03
C ALA A 236 -11.51 6.24 28.39
N MET A 237 -11.26 5.03 27.86
CA MET A 237 -12.09 3.84 28.10
C MET A 237 -11.73 3.03 29.34
N VAL A 238 -10.58 3.30 29.99
CA VAL A 238 -10.16 2.50 31.17
C VAL A 238 -10.84 3.05 32.43
N LYS A 239 -11.97 2.50 32.79
CA LYS A 239 -12.73 2.88 34.00
C LYS A 239 -12.07 2.47 35.33
N ARG A 240 -11.13 1.50 35.35
CA ARG A 240 -10.43 1.02 36.56
C ARG A 240 -8.99 0.68 36.24
N TYR A 241 -8.07 1.41 36.84
CA TYR A 241 -6.62 1.15 36.78
C TYR A 241 -6.19 0.23 37.93
N LYS A 242 -6.60 -1.06 37.89
CA LYS A 242 -6.21 -2.07 38.86
C LYS A 242 -5.57 -3.28 38.16
N TRP A 243 -4.71 -3.98 38.90
CA TRP A 243 -4.20 -5.26 38.48
C TRP A 243 -5.35 -6.29 38.42
N CYS A 244 -5.28 -7.19 37.45
CA CYS A 244 -6.16 -8.33 37.29
C CYS A 244 -5.34 -9.58 36.93
N GLN A 245 -5.91 -10.77 37.15
CA GLN A 245 -5.24 -12.06 36.91
C GLN A 245 -4.78 -12.20 35.44
N GLU A 246 -5.56 -11.71 34.49
CA GLU A 246 -5.23 -11.77 33.08
C GLU A 246 -3.99 -10.95 32.73
N THR A 247 -3.76 -9.81 33.43
CA THR A 247 -2.56 -9.00 33.25
C THR A 247 -1.33 -9.72 33.80
N VAL A 248 -1.42 -10.33 34.97
CA VAL A 248 -0.33 -11.12 35.58
C VAL A 248 -0.02 -12.35 34.71
N LYS A 249 -1.06 -13.11 34.28
CA LYS A 249 -0.90 -14.23 33.36
C LYS A 249 -0.17 -13.84 32.07
N ARG A 250 -0.55 -12.69 31.49
CA ARG A 250 0.08 -12.18 30.27
C ARG A 250 1.55 -11.80 30.46
N ILE A 251 1.93 -11.30 31.64
CA ILE A 251 3.32 -11.05 31.98
C ILE A 251 4.07 -12.37 32.09
N LEU A 252 3.59 -13.30 32.88
CA LEU A 252 4.23 -14.59 33.12
C LEU A 252 4.39 -15.46 31.85
N SER A 253 3.50 -15.31 30.87
CA SER A 253 3.52 -16.07 29.62
C SER A 253 4.16 -15.34 28.43
N ASN A 254 4.71 -14.15 28.62
CA ASN A 254 5.25 -13.39 27.51
C ASN A 254 6.73 -13.70 27.24
N PRO A 255 7.07 -14.28 26.07
CA PRO A 255 8.45 -14.62 25.71
C PRO A 255 9.43 -13.44 25.72
N THR A 256 8.94 -12.22 25.71
CA THR A 256 9.78 -11.01 25.76
C THR A 256 10.64 -10.97 27.04
N TYR A 257 10.15 -11.50 28.17
CA TYR A 257 10.88 -11.47 29.45
C TYR A 257 12.01 -12.50 29.53
N ILE A 258 12.05 -13.47 28.61
CA ILE A 258 13.17 -14.40 28.42
C ILE A 258 14.06 -14.02 27.23
N GLY A 259 13.97 -12.76 26.76
CA GLY A 259 14.82 -12.21 25.71
C GLY A 259 14.34 -12.42 24.29
N ASN A 260 13.16 -13.01 24.07
CA ASN A 260 12.68 -13.36 22.75
C ASN A 260 11.67 -12.33 22.21
N MET A 261 11.88 -11.86 21.00
CA MET A 261 10.93 -10.96 20.32
C MET A 261 9.89 -11.77 19.57
N THR A 262 8.68 -11.92 20.11
CA THR A 262 7.58 -12.62 19.45
C THR A 262 6.53 -11.64 18.93
N GLN A 263 6.35 -11.62 17.63
CA GLN A 263 5.46 -10.70 16.89
C GLN A 263 4.56 -11.47 15.92
N HIS A 264 3.80 -10.75 15.09
CA HIS A 264 2.89 -11.30 14.09
C HIS A 264 1.78 -12.19 14.69
N ARG A 265 1.24 -11.80 15.86
CA ARG A 265 0.13 -12.51 16.53
C ARG A 265 -1.23 -12.26 15.89
N GLN A 266 -1.33 -11.19 15.10
CA GLN A 266 -2.52 -10.82 14.34
C GLN A 266 -2.13 -10.10 13.06
N GLU A 267 -2.97 -10.21 12.05
CA GLU A 267 -2.81 -9.50 10.78
C GLU A 267 -4.11 -8.84 10.34
N LYS A 268 -4.01 -7.79 9.55
CA LYS A 268 -5.17 -7.15 8.93
C LYS A 268 -5.69 -8.03 7.80
N ILE A 269 -7.00 -8.35 7.78
CA ILE A 269 -7.62 -9.26 6.81
C ILE A 269 -7.41 -8.76 5.38
N SER A 270 -7.62 -7.45 5.16
CA SER A 270 -7.46 -6.80 3.85
C SER A 270 -7.08 -5.34 4.06
N TYR A 271 -6.45 -4.73 3.04
CA TYR A 271 -6.20 -3.28 3.05
C TYR A 271 -7.49 -2.45 3.03
N LYS A 272 -8.61 -3.02 2.56
CA LYS A 272 -9.93 -2.38 2.52
C LYS A 272 -10.71 -2.45 3.83
N ILE A 273 -10.41 -3.43 4.69
CA ILE A 273 -11.22 -3.75 5.87
C ILE A 273 -10.38 -3.53 7.11
N ASP A 274 -10.88 -2.68 8.03
CA ASP A 274 -10.21 -2.41 9.30
C ASP A 274 -10.55 -3.47 10.35
N LYS A 275 -10.40 -4.74 9.97
CA LYS A 275 -10.55 -5.89 10.86
C LYS A 275 -9.27 -6.72 10.88
N PHE A 276 -8.95 -7.24 12.07
CA PHE A 276 -7.79 -8.08 12.29
C PHE A 276 -8.23 -9.52 12.54
N ARG A 277 -7.48 -10.49 12.04
CA ARG A 277 -7.60 -11.90 12.39
C ARG A 277 -6.43 -12.34 13.25
N LYS A 278 -6.69 -13.23 14.20
CA LYS A 278 -5.63 -13.86 14.99
C LYS A 278 -4.89 -14.88 14.13
N ILE A 279 -3.59 -14.94 14.31
CA ILE A 279 -2.73 -15.91 13.65
C ILE A 279 -2.45 -17.06 14.62
N PRO A 280 -2.48 -18.33 14.16
CA PRO A 280 -2.10 -19.47 14.98
C PRO A 280 -0.69 -19.29 15.56
N CYS A 281 -0.45 -19.81 16.77
CA CYS A 281 0.85 -19.66 17.45
C CYS A 281 2.03 -20.24 16.64
N SER A 282 1.77 -21.28 15.84
CA SER A 282 2.76 -21.88 14.94
C SER A 282 3.29 -20.92 13.86
N ASN A 283 2.54 -19.87 13.54
CA ASN A 283 2.89 -18.90 12.50
C ASN A 283 3.35 -17.56 13.08
N TRP A 284 3.55 -17.47 14.40
CA TRP A 284 4.15 -16.30 15.02
C TRP A 284 5.63 -16.20 14.65
N ILE A 285 6.12 -15.00 14.46
CA ILE A 285 7.54 -14.76 14.21
C ILE A 285 8.21 -14.50 15.55
N THR A 286 9.10 -15.42 15.96
CA THR A 286 9.90 -15.31 17.16
C THR A 286 11.37 -15.26 16.81
N VAL A 287 12.07 -14.23 17.28
CA VAL A 287 13.52 -14.09 17.15
C VAL A 287 14.10 -14.12 18.56
N GLU A 288 15.02 -15.05 18.79
CA GLU A 288 15.60 -15.31 20.11
C GLU A 288 16.78 -14.37 20.41
N GLY A 289 16.99 -14.08 21.69
CA GLY A 289 18.17 -13.35 22.18
C GLY A 289 18.31 -11.90 21.68
N THR A 290 17.23 -11.30 21.20
CA THR A 290 17.27 -9.92 20.66
C THR A 290 17.09 -8.84 21.72
N LEU A 291 16.73 -9.22 22.94
CA LEU A 291 16.39 -8.28 24.01
C LEU A 291 17.29 -8.50 25.25
N SER A 292 17.61 -7.39 25.92
CA SER A 292 18.17 -7.48 27.26
C SER A 292 17.19 -8.16 28.22
N LEU A 293 17.64 -9.15 28.94
CA LEU A 293 16.84 -9.87 29.93
C LEU A 293 16.49 -8.92 31.07
N ILE A 294 15.21 -8.80 31.39
CA ILE A 294 14.81 -8.42 32.74
C ILE A 294 15.10 -9.65 33.58
N HIS A 295 16.29 -9.74 34.13
CA HIS A 295 16.74 -10.93 34.81
C HIS A 295 15.74 -11.46 35.81
N ILE A 296 15.33 -12.64 35.46
CA ILE A 296 14.64 -13.56 36.34
C ILE A 296 15.70 -14.21 37.23
#